data_ae0b9045e11ad9896896219eb06b4c4a
#
_entry.id   ae0b9045e11ad9896896219eb06b4c4a
#
_cell.length_a   1.000
_cell.length_b   1.000
_cell.length_c   1.000
_cell.angle_alpha   90.00
_cell.angle_beta   90.00
_cell.angle_gamma   90.00
#
_symmetry.space_group_name_H-M   'P 1'
#
loop_
_entity.id
_entity.type
_entity.pdbx_description
1 polymer ?
#
loop_
_entity_poly.entity_id
_entity_poly.type
_entity_poly.pdbx_seq_one_letter_code
_entity_poly.pdbx_strand_id
1 'polypeptide(L)'
;MRRLFDMALGSSGLHQCPTCRQPFVAPREILAEHDDGRIVVDLGCTNCGWSAVQLHDTITLCALDRAVDRDAARIEAAADALALSCELERIDRFAEALHAGHILPEDF
;
A
#
# COMPACT_ATOMS: atom_id res chain seq x y z
N MET A 1 7.29 5.74 -26.29
CA MET A 1 7.15 5.44 -25.71
C MET A 1 7.33 5.10 -25.06
N ARG A 2 7.18 5.44 -25.31
CA ARG A 2 7.01 5.23 -24.52
C ARG A 2 7.43 4.87 -23.83
N ARG A 3 7.32 5.37 -24.16
CA ARG A 3 7.44 5.10 -23.36
C ARG A 3 7.85 5.00 -22.55
N LEU A 4 7.84 5.63 -22.86
CA LEU A 4 7.95 5.45 -21.97
C LEU A 4 7.89 5.37 -21.28
N PHE A 5 7.66 5.73 -21.48
CA PHE A 5 7.30 5.41 -20.59
C PHE A 5 7.34 4.85 -19.93
N ASP A 6 7.31 5.29 -20.55
CA ASP A 6 7.07 4.68 -19.90
C ASP A 6 7.82 4.23 -19.21
N MET A 7 8.07 4.52 -19.28
CA MET A 7 8.34 4.14 -18.57
C MET A 7 8.68 4.04 -17.73
N ALA A 8 8.51 4.54 -17.82
CA ALA A 8 8.31 4.39 -16.96
C ALA A 8 8.46 4.24 -16.33
N LEU A 9 8.52 4.71 -16.61
CA LEU A 9 8.07 4.39 -15.96
C LEU A 9 8.38 3.84 -15.21
N GLY A 10 8.60 4.12 -15.52
CA GLY A 10 8.54 3.66 -14.83
C GLY A 10 8.39 3.06 -14.04
N SER A 11 8.59 3.13 -13.98
CA SER A 11 8.60 2.58 -12.86
C SER A 11 7.63 1.89 -12.42
N SER A 12 7.02 2.29 -12.78
CA SER A 12 5.79 2.07 -12.41
C SER A 12 5.30 0.76 -12.62
N GLY A 13 5.47 -0.05 -13.21
CA GLY A 13 4.80 -1.28 -13.47
C GLY A 13 5.17 -2.44 -12.60
N LEU A 14 6.36 -2.47 -11.99
CA LEU A 14 6.81 -3.65 -11.28
C LEU A 14 6.01 -3.94 -10.01
N HIS A 15 5.57 -2.91 -9.31
CA HIS A 15 4.78 -3.11 -8.09
C HIS A 15 3.31 -3.39 -8.39
N GLN A 16 2.91 -3.30 -9.65
CA GLN A 16 1.54 -3.58 -10.05
C GLN A 16 1.41 -5.04 -10.43
N CYS A 17 0.46 -5.73 -9.82
CA CYS A 17 0.26 -7.15 -10.09
C CYS A 17 -0.31 -7.35 -11.49
N PRO A 18 0.28 -8.23 -12.30
CA PRO A 18 -0.25 -8.49 -13.64
C PRO A 18 -1.57 -9.26 -13.63
N THR A 19 -1.91 -9.87 -12.51
CA THR A 19 -3.13 -10.68 -12.39
C THR A 19 -4.30 -9.87 -11.86
N CYS A 20 -4.13 -9.20 -10.71
CA CYS A 20 -5.23 -8.46 -10.11
C CYS A 20 -5.16 -6.95 -10.35
N ARG A 21 -4.08 -6.48 -10.96
CA ARG A 21 -3.87 -5.07 -11.32
C ARG A 21 -3.76 -4.12 -10.13
N GLN A 22 -3.61 -4.65 -8.91
CA GLN A 22 -3.44 -3.83 -7.71
C GLN A 22 -1.96 -3.60 -7.43
N PRO A 23 -1.59 -2.49 -6.77
CA PRO A 23 -0.20 -2.14 -6.52
C PRO A 23 0.35 -2.82 -5.26
N PHE A 24 0.24 -4.15 -5.18
CA PHE A 24 0.59 -4.90 -3.98
C PHE A 24 1.69 -5.93 -4.20
N VAL A 25 2.46 -5.79 -5.29
CA VAL A 25 3.62 -6.66 -5.53
C VAL A 25 4.80 -6.13 -4.73
N ALA A 26 5.43 -7.01 -3.97
CA ALA A 26 6.59 -6.67 -3.15
C ALA A 26 7.60 -7.82 -3.19
N PRO A 27 8.89 -7.53 -2.97
CA PRO A 27 9.89 -8.58 -2.87
C PRO A 27 9.66 -9.38 -1.59
N ARG A 28 9.67 -10.70 -1.71
CA ARG A 28 9.47 -11.59 -0.57
C ARG A 28 10.77 -12.20 -0.09
N GLU A 29 11.65 -12.55 -1.03
CA GLU A 29 12.89 -13.21 -0.69
C GLU A 29 13.93 -12.98 -1.78
N ILE A 30 15.17 -12.75 -1.38
CA ILE A 30 16.30 -12.69 -2.30
C ILE A 30 16.86 -14.09 -2.39
N LEU A 31 16.82 -14.70 -3.58
CA LEU A 31 17.22 -16.08 -3.76
C LEU A 31 18.69 -16.23 -4.13
N ALA A 32 19.24 -15.28 -4.89
CA ALA A 32 20.62 -15.35 -5.34
C ALA A 32 21.08 -13.99 -5.82
N GLU A 33 22.40 -13.84 -5.90
CA GLU A 33 23.04 -12.63 -6.43
C GLU A 33 24.00 -13.05 -7.52
N HIS A 34 23.91 -12.40 -8.69
CA HIS A 34 24.78 -12.69 -9.81
C HIS A 34 26.03 -11.82 -9.76
N ASP A 35 27.10 -12.28 -10.42
CA ASP A 35 28.37 -11.57 -10.45
C ASP A 35 28.29 -10.20 -11.08
N ASP A 36 27.31 -9.98 -11.95
CA ASP A 36 27.10 -8.68 -12.61
C ASP A 36 26.28 -7.71 -11.76
N GLY A 37 25.95 -8.08 -10.54
CA GLY A 37 25.20 -7.22 -9.62
C GLY A 37 23.70 -7.37 -9.69
N ARG A 38 23.17 -8.22 -10.57
CA ARG A 38 21.75 -8.46 -10.65
C ARG A 38 21.32 -9.47 -9.59
N ILE A 39 20.10 -9.37 -9.17
CA ILE A 39 19.57 -10.15 -8.05
C ILE A 39 18.38 -10.96 -8.51
N VAL A 40 18.38 -12.25 -8.16
CA VAL A 40 17.23 -13.12 -8.36
C VAL A 40 16.31 -12.96 -7.16
N VAL A 41 15.11 -12.51 -7.38
CA VAL A 41 14.19 -12.18 -6.31
C VAL A 41 12.83 -12.85 -6.53
N ASP A 42 12.23 -13.31 -5.44
CA ASP A 42 10.86 -13.83 -5.46
C ASP A 42 9.92 -12.69 -5.14
N LEU A 43 9.07 -12.32 -6.11
CA LEU A 43 8.08 -11.27 -5.95
C LEU A 43 6.72 -11.90 -5.71
N GLY A 44 5.91 -11.27 -4.87
CA GLY A 44 4.59 -11.78 -4.59
C GLY A 44 3.57 -10.67 -4.38
N CYS A 45 2.33 -10.92 -4.76
CA CYS A 45 1.22 -10.01 -4.54
C CYS A 45 0.47 -10.43 -3.30
N THR A 46 0.34 -9.52 -2.34
CA THR A 46 -0.35 -9.81 -1.08
C THR A 46 -1.86 -9.84 -1.23
N ASN A 47 -2.38 -9.33 -2.36
CA ASN A 47 -3.81 -9.30 -2.59
C ASN A 47 -4.36 -10.59 -3.19
N CYS A 48 -3.74 -11.09 -4.26
CA CYS A 48 -4.25 -12.27 -4.97
C CYS A 48 -3.36 -13.51 -4.88
N GLY A 49 -2.17 -13.38 -4.31
CA GLY A 49 -1.27 -14.51 -4.16
C GLY A 49 -0.39 -14.80 -5.37
N TRP A 50 -0.45 -13.95 -6.40
CA TRP A 50 0.44 -14.10 -7.55
C TRP A 50 1.89 -14.03 -7.10
N SER A 51 2.75 -14.83 -7.72
CA SER A 51 4.17 -14.78 -7.42
C SER A 51 4.98 -15.13 -8.67
N ALA A 52 6.22 -14.64 -8.71
CA ALA A 52 7.15 -14.95 -9.79
C ALA A 52 8.58 -14.72 -9.31
N VAL A 53 9.49 -15.53 -9.84
CA VAL A 53 10.92 -15.36 -9.60
C VAL A 53 11.48 -14.60 -10.80
N GLN A 54 12.11 -13.46 -10.53
CA GLN A 54 12.61 -12.59 -11.58
C GLN A 54 14.02 -12.11 -11.28
N LEU A 55 14.72 -11.65 -12.31
CA LEU A 55 16.08 -11.13 -12.20
C LEU A 55 16.02 -9.62 -12.44
N HIS A 56 16.48 -8.85 -11.47
CA HIS A 56 16.48 -7.39 -11.54
C HIS A 56 17.76 -6.80 -10.99
N ASP A 57 18.10 -5.58 -11.42
CA ASP A 57 19.24 -4.88 -10.86
C ASP A 57 18.83 -4.16 -9.57
N THR A 58 19.84 -3.70 -8.84
CA THR A 58 19.64 -3.04 -7.55
C THR A 58 18.79 -1.77 -7.68
N ILE A 59 19.00 -1.02 -8.77
CA ILE A 59 18.26 0.23 -8.99
C ILE A 59 16.77 -0.03 -9.14
N THR A 60 16.41 -1.05 -9.91
CA THR A 60 15.02 -1.44 -10.11
C THR A 60 14.38 -1.89 -8.80
N LEU A 61 15.10 -2.69 -8.01
CA LEU A 61 14.58 -3.18 -6.73
C LEU A 61 14.42 -2.05 -5.72
N CYS A 62 15.34 -1.08 -5.70
CA CYS A 62 15.19 0.09 -4.83
C CYS A 62 13.99 0.93 -5.23
N ALA A 63 13.73 1.06 -6.53
CA ALA A 63 12.55 1.79 -7.01
C ALA A 63 11.26 1.07 -6.63
N LEU A 64 11.26 -0.25 -6.71
CA LEU A 64 10.12 -1.06 -6.27
C LEU A 64 9.85 -0.88 -4.78
N ASP A 65 10.90 -0.94 -3.98
CA ASP A 65 10.79 -0.78 -2.53
C ASP A 65 10.19 0.58 -2.18
N ARG A 66 10.64 1.65 -2.84
CA ARG A 66 10.10 2.98 -2.62
C ARG A 66 8.64 3.10 -3.05
N ALA A 67 8.25 2.43 -4.14
CA ALA A 67 6.87 2.43 -4.59
C ALA A 67 5.96 1.73 -3.58
N VAL A 68 6.41 0.60 -3.05
CA VAL A 68 5.67 -0.15 -2.03
C VAL A 68 5.51 0.71 -0.77
N ASP A 69 6.57 1.39 -0.34
CA ASP A 69 6.52 2.25 0.85
C ASP A 69 5.55 3.41 0.66
N ARG A 70 5.55 4.03 -0.52
CA ARG A 70 4.63 5.13 -0.81
C ARG A 70 3.17 4.67 -0.75
N ASP A 71 2.90 3.50 -1.30
CA ASP A 71 1.53 2.97 -1.31
C ASP A 71 1.09 2.59 0.10
N ALA A 72 1.98 2.01 0.89
CA ALA A 72 1.70 1.70 2.29
C ALA A 72 1.40 2.98 3.08
N ALA A 73 2.19 4.02 2.87
CA ALA A 73 1.97 5.31 3.55
C ALA A 73 0.62 5.92 3.18
N ARG A 74 0.21 5.79 1.91
CA ARG A 74 -1.10 6.30 1.49
C ARG A 74 -2.24 5.53 2.15
N ILE A 75 -2.10 4.22 2.27
CA ILE A 75 -3.10 3.39 2.93
C ILE A 75 -3.21 3.76 4.40
N GLU A 76 -2.09 3.96 5.07
CA GLU A 76 -2.08 4.38 6.47
C GLU A 76 -2.75 5.74 6.66
N ALA A 77 -2.42 6.69 5.78
CA ALA A 77 -3.01 8.02 5.85
C ALA A 77 -4.53 7.97 5.65
N ALA A 78 -5.00 7.13 4.72
CA ALA A 78 -6.43 6.96 4.49
C ALA A 78 -7.11 6.30 5.68
N ALA A 79 -6.47 5.33 6.30
CA ALA A 79 -6.99 4.67 7.50
C ALA A 79 -7.08 5.65 8.67
N ASP A 80 -6.07 6.49 8.86
CA ASP A 80 -6.07 7.50 9.90
C ASP A 80 -7.18 8.53 9.69
N ALA A 81 -7.37 8.96 8.44
CA ALA A 81 -8.42 9.91 8.11
C ALA A 81 -9.81 9.31 8.37
N LEU A 82 -9.98 8.04 8.03
CA LEU A 82 -11.24 7.34 8.27
C LEU A 82 -11.52 7.20 9.77
N ALA A 83 -10.50 6.85 10.54
CA ALA A 83 -10.63 6.72 11.99
C ALA A 83 -11.04 8.04 12.63
N LEU A 84 -10.43 9.14 12.19
CA LEU A 84 -10.79 10.47 12.68
C LEU A 84 -12.23 10.83 12.32
N SER A 85 -12.63 10.53 11.09
CA SER A 85 -13.99 10.79 10.63
C SER A 85 -15.03 10.03 11.47
N CYS A 86 -14.74 8.76 11.79
CA CYS A 86 -15.62 7.95 12.64
C CYS A 86 -15.69 8.51 14.05
N GLU A 87 -14.58 9.01 14.58
CA GLU A 87 -14.54 9.60 15.91
C GLU A 87 -15.37 10.85 15.99
N LEU A 88 -15.25 11.73 14.99
CA LEU A 88 -16.03 12.98 14.93
C LEU A 88 -17.52 12.67 14.82
N GLU A 89 -17.89 11.67 14.05
CA GLU A 89 -19.30 11.28 13.92
C GLU A 89 -19.85 10.76 15.24
N ARG A 90 -19.04 10.03 16.00
CA ARG A 90 -19.44 9.53 17.31
C ARG A 90 -19.67 10.67 18.29
N ILE A 91 -18.81 11.69 18.25
CA ILE A 91 -18.94 12.88 19.08
C ILE A 91 -20.24 13.62 18.73
N ASP A 92 -20.52 13.79 17.45
CA ASP A 92 -21.74 14.46 17.00
C ASP A 92 -23.00 13.73 17.50
N ARG A 93 -23.02 12.40 17.40
CA ARG A 93 -24.16 11.62 17.87
C ARG A 93 -24.34 11.72 19.37
N PHE A 94 -23.25 11.76 20.10
CA PHE A 94 -23.32 11.93 21.56
C PHE A 94 -23.89 13.30 21.91
N ALA A 95 -23.44 14.36 21.24
CA ALA A 95 -23.95 15.71 21.46
C ALA A 95 -25.44 15.82 21.14
N GLU A 96 -25.87 15.18 20.05
CA GLU A 96 -27.29 15.14 19.68
C GLU A 96 -28.13 14.44 20.75
N ALA A 97 -27.63 13.32 21.28
CA ALA A 97 -28.32 12.58 22.32
C ALA A 97 -28.47 13.40 23.60
N LEU A 98 -27.43 14.16 23.96
CA LEU A 98 -27.49 15.07 25.11
C LEU A 98 -28.54 16.16 24.92
N HIS A 99 -28.57 16.81 23.74
CA HIS A 99 -29.52 17.88 23.45
C HIS A 99 -30.95 17.35 23.40
N ALA A 100 -31.14 16.11 22.99
CA ALA A 100 -32.47 15.50 22.94
C ALA A 100 -32.92 14.96 24.28
N GLY A 101 -32.07 15.01 25.32
CA GLY A 101 -32.43 14.51 26.63
C GLY A 101 -32.40 13.00 26.75
N HIS A 102 -31.76 12.29 25.79
CA HIS A 102 -31.64 10.84 25.81
C HIS A 102 -30.60 10.37 26.81
N ILE A 103 -29.66 11.24 27.18
CA ILE A 103 -28.61 10.94 28.15
C ILE A 103 -28.77 11.91 29.31
N LEU A 104 -28.89 11.39 30.51
CA LEU A 104 -29.09 12.22 31.71
C LEU A 104 -27.80 12.26 32.51
N PRO A 105 -27.63 13.30 33.39
CA PRO A 105 -26.42 13.40 34.20
C PRO A 105 -26.13 12.14 35.03
N GLU A 106 -27.16 11.46 35.47
CA GLU A 106 -26.99 10.23 36.28
C GLU A 106 -26.54 9.04 35.45
N ASP A 107 -26.43 9.15 34.13
CA ASP A 107 -25.90 8.11 33.25
C ASP A 107 -24.37 8.14 33.17
N PHE A 108 -23.72 9.12 33.80
CA PHE A 108 -22.26 9.24 33.78
C PHE A 108 -21.62 8.67 35.03
#